data_3959dfa16aa158388f3d43a1ad5ab998
#
_entry.id   3959dfa16aa158388f3d43a1ad5ab998
#
_cell.length_a   1.000
_cell.length_b   1.000
_cell.length_c   1.000
_cell.angle_alpha   90.00
_cell.angle_beta   90.00
_cell.angle_gamma   90.00
#
_symmetry.space_group_name_H-M   'P 1'
#
loop_
_entity.id
_entity.type
_entity.pdbx_description
1 polymer ?
#
loop_
_entity_poly.entity_id
_entity_poly.type
_entity_poly.pdbx_seq_one_letter_code
_entity_poly.pdbx_strand_id
1 'polypeptide(L)'
;PNILLIMAEDMSLRINALGDKTAITPNLDEFVKNGTSYMNAFTTAGVCACSRSALLTGKNQISIGSMHMRTSSGGSVPYLAVPEAHIKAFPEILRKQGYYTFTNDKLDYQFSGIFPGSGPFTIWNSEQEKFGWKNRKNSEPFFGIINLLITHESGLFRGKMNSVDTQAIKLMQQTRQMLYDAPVKPKNVIVPPFLPDTFEVRKDIARAYNNIYILDIEVKEIIDQLKRDNIFDD
;
A
#
# COMPACT_ATOMS: atom_id res chain seq x y z
N PRO A 1 4.60 -12.21 19.47
CA PRO A 1 5.28 -12.05 18.17
C PRO A 1 5.10 -10.63 17.64
N ASN A 2 6.05 -10.16 16.85
CA ASN A 2 5.92 -8.94 16.07
C ASN A 2 5.06 -9.21 14.83
N ILE A 3 4.33 -8.22 14.36
CA ILE A 3 3.46 -8.34 13.18
C ILE A 3 3.72 -7.15 12.26
N LEU A 4 4.13 -7.41 11.02
CA LEU A 4 4.32 -6.40 10.00
C LEU A 4 3.50 -6.71 8.76
N LEU A 5 2.63 -5.77 8.37
CA LEU A 5 1.89 -5.81 7.13
C LEU A 5 2.54 -4.84 6.12
N ILE A 6 3.03 -5.36 5.00
CA ILE A 6 3.54 -4.55 3.89
C ILE A 6 2.44 -4.45 2.84
N MET A 7 1.96 -3.22 2.61
CA MET A 7 0.87 -2.92 1.68
C MET A 7 1.44 -2.41 0.36
N ALA A 8 1.24 -3.16 -0.72
CA ALA A 8 1.51 -2.72 -2.09
C ALA A 8 0.23 -2.09 -2.68
N GLU A 9 0.31 -0.84 -3.13
CA GLU A 9 -0.82 -0.16 -3.78
C GLU A 9 -1.02 -0.70 -5.21
N ASP A 10 -2.27 -0.93 -5.59
CA ASP A 10 -2.73 -1.21 -6.97
C ASP A 10 -1.91 -2.29 -7.74
N MET A 11 -1.25 -3.19 -7.02
CA MET A 11 -0.28 -4.10 -7.62
C MET A 11 -0.91 -5.32 -8.31
N SER A 12 -2.01 -5.87 -7.76
CA SER A 12 -2.58 -7.15 -8.19
C SER A 12 -1.58 -8.33 -8.03
N LEU A 13 -1.86 -9.49 -8.65
CA LEU A 13 -0.99 -10.69 -8.58
C LEU A 13 0.21 -10.62 -9.56
N ARG A 14 0.84 -9.47 -9.70
CA ARG A 14 1.98 -9.28 -10.61
C ARG A 14 3.30 -9.64 -9.93
N ILE A 15 3.43 -10.92 -9.57
CA ILE A 15 4.63 -11.50 -8.94
C ILE A 15 5.10 -12.67 -9.81
N ASN A 16 6.40 -12.74 -10.10
CA ASN A 16 6.95 -13.73 -11.03
C ASN A 16 6.73 -15.17 -10.53
N ALA A 17 7.00 -15.44 -9.27
CA ALA A 17 6.80 -16.77 -8.67
C ALA A 17 5.31 -17.21 -8.65
N LEU A 18 4.36 -16.28 -8.75
CA LEU A 18 2.93 -16.55 -8.87
C LEU A 18 2.44 -16.66 -10.33
N GLY A 19 3.36 -16.68 -11.28
CA GLY A 19 3.09 -16.96 -12.70
C GLY A 19 3.17 -15.77 -13.64
N ASP A 20 3.36 -14.55 -13.16
CA ASP A 20 3.54 -13.38 -14.03
C ASP A 20 4.97 -13.27 -14.57
N LYS A 21 5.18 -13.73 -15.80
CA LYS A 21 6.50 -13.77 -16.44
C LYS A 21 7.06 -12.40 -16.83
N THR A 22 6.25 -11.34 -16.80
CA THR A 22 6.70 -9.97 -17.07
C THR A 22 7.25 -9.31 -15.79
N ALA A 23 6.75 -9.71 -14.63
CA ALA A 23 7.19 -9.18 -13.34
C ALA A 23 8.64 -9.61 -13.02
N ILE A 24 9.41 -8.68 -12.48
CA ILE A 24 10.78 -8.91 -11.98
C ILE A 24 10.75 -8.63 -10.48
N THR A 25 10.56 -9.68 -9.68
CA THR A 25 10.23 -9.59 -8.26
C THR A 25 11.03 -10.58 -7.40
N PRO A 26 12.37 -10.60 -7.49
CA PRO A 26 13.18 -11.63 -6.83
C PRO A 26 13.02 -11.68 -5.31
N ASN A 27 12.78 -10.55 -4.65
CA ASN A 27 12.62 -10.50 -3.20
C ASN A 27 11.21 -10.97 -2.77
N LEU A 28 10.16 -10.61 -3.51
CA LEU A 28 8.81 -11.14 -3.30
C LEU A 28 8.74 -12.64 -3.64
N ASP A 29 9.48 -13.10 -4.65
CA ASP A 29 9.57 -14.51 -5.02
C ASP A 29 10.14 -15.35 -3.86
N GLU A 30 11.08 -14.80 -3.08
CA GLU A 30 11.58 -15.46 -1.87
C GLU A 30 10.48 -15.57 -0.78
N PHE A 31 9.59 -14.59 -0.63
CA PHE A 31 8.44 -14.72 0.25
C PHE A 31 7.48 -15.82 -0.19
N VAL A 32 7.19 -15.88 -1.50
CA VAL A 32 6.34 -16.94 -2.08
C VAL A 32 6.93 -18.31 -1.79
N LYS A 33 8.25 -18.46 -1.90
CA LYS A 33 8.95 -19.70 -1.69
C LYS A 33 8.98 -20.14 -0.22
N ASN A 34 9.10 -19.20 0.71
CA ASN A 34 9.30 -19.46 2.14
C ASN A 34 8.03 -19.24 2.98
N GLY A 35 6.93 -18.78 2.37
CA GLY A 35 5.68 -18.46 3.04
C GLY A 35 4.47 -19.18 2.45
N THR A 36 3.29 -18.70 2.80
CA THR A 36 2.02 -19.20 2.28
C THR A 36 1.40 -18.17 1.35
N SER A 37 1.06 -18.59 0.13
CA SER A 37 0.41 -17.74 -0.87
C SER A 37 -1.10 -17.99 -0.94
N TYR A 38 -1.89 -16.95 -0.80
CA TYR A 38 -3.35 -17.00 -0.88
C TYR A 38 -3.79 -16.50 -2.26
N MET A 39 -3.92 -17.40 -3.23
CA MET A 39 -4.26 -17.06 -4.62
C MET A 39 -5.67 -16.49 -4.80
N ASN A 40 -6.58 -16.79 -3.88
CA ASN A 40 -7.98 -16.36 -3.90
C ASN A 40 -8.29 -15.39 -2.76
N ALA A 41 -7.39 -14.46 -2.50
CA ALA A 41 -7.63 -13.37 -1.56
C ALA A 41 -8.35 -12.21 -2.27
N PHE A 42 -9.45 -11.74 -1.70
CA PHE A 42 -10.28 -10.67 -2.26
C PHE A 42 -10.41 -9.51 -1.29
N THR A 43 -10.39 -8.30 -1.81
CA THR A 43 -10.82 -7.12 -1.07
C THR A 43 -12.33 -6.93 -1.17
N THR A 44 -12.92 -6.25 -0.21
CA THR A 44 -14.36 -5.95 -0.23
C THR A 44 -14.73 -4.84 -1.22
N ALA A 45 -13.75 -4.03 -1.63
CA ALA A 45 -13.91 -2.97 -2.63
C ALA A 45 -12.57 -2.72 -3.35
N GLY A 46 -12.63 -2.42 -4.65
CA GLY A 46 -11.46 -2.17 -5.50
C GLY A 46 -10.92 -0.74 -5.42
N VAL A 47 -11.17 0.01 -4.33
CA VAL A 47 -10.68 1.38 -4.14
C VAL A 47 -10.12 1.58 -2.73
N CYS A 48 -9.10 2.44 -2.62
CA CYS A 48 -8.26 2.57 -1.42
C CYS A 48 -9.03 2.78 -0.12
N ALA A 49 -9.76 3.90 0.03
CA ALA A 49 -10.40 4.27 1.29
C ALA A 49 -11.43 3.25 1.77
N CYS A 50 -12.19 2.68 0.85
CA CYS A 50 -13.20 1.65 1.16
C CYS A 50 -12.53 0.36 1.64
N SER A 51 -11.54 -0.13 0.87
CA SER A 51 -10.79 -1.35 1.20
C SER A 51 -10.03 -1.20 2.52
N ARG A 52 -9.33 -0.08 2.72
CA ARG A 52 -8.55 0.21 3.93
C ARG A 52 -9.44 0.33 5.16
N SER A 53 -10.61 0.99 5.04
CA SER A 53 -11.59 1.08 6.12
C SER A 53 -12.11 -0.29 6.54
N ALA A 54 -12.43 -1.14 5.56
CA ALA A 54 -12.88 -2.51 5.81
C ALA A 54 -11.77 -3.36 6.46
N LEU A 55 -10.54 -3.25 5.97
CA LEU A 55 -9.39 -3.95 6.52
C LEU A 55 -9.18 -3.61 8.00
N LEU A 56 -9.13 -2.31 8.34
CA LEU A 56 -8.86 -1.89 9.71
C LEU A 56 -9.96 -2.23 10.69
N THR A 57 -11.21 -2.16 10.27
CA THR A 57 -12.37 -2.38 11.17
C THR A 57 -12.83 -3.84 11.21
N GLY A 58 -12.37 -4.67 10.25
CA GLY A 58 -12.89 -6.02 10.08
C GLY A 58 -14.39 -6.05 9.70
N LYS A 59 -14.92 -4.93 9.16
CA LYS A 59 -16.31 -4.78 8.75
C LYS A 59 -16.40 -4.55 7.26
N ASN A 60 -17.46 -5.07 6.63
CA ASN A 60 -17.73 -4.70 5.25
C ASN A 60 -17.93 -3.19 5.17
N GLN A 61 -17.34 -2.53 4.15
CA GLN A 61 -17.39 -1.08 3.99
C GLN A 61 -18.82 -0.52 3.92
N ILE A 62 -19.78 -1.30 3.42
CA ILE A 62 -21.19 -0.88 3.36
C ILE A 62 -21.75 -0.67 4.76
N SER A 63 -21.45 -1.56 5.70
CA SER A 63 -22.00 -1.52 7.05
C SER A 63 -21.42 -0.39 7.93
N ILE A 64 -20.34 0.25 7.49
CA ILE A 64 -19.71 1.36 8.20
C ILE A 64 -19.77 2.68 7.41
N GLY A 65 -20.60 2.78 6.38
CA GLY A 65 -20.77 3.98 5.57
C GLY A 65 -19.60 4.32 4.66
N SER A 66 -18.67 3.39 4.41
CA SER A 66 -17.43 3.63 3.65
C SER A 66 -17.51 3.09 2.22
N MET A 67 -18.66 3.23 1.57
CA MET A 67 -18.92 2.61 0.24
C MET A 67 -18.19 3.28 -0.93
N HIS A 68 -17.75 4.52 -0.78
CA HIS A 68 -17.13 5.30 -1.85
C HIS A 68 -15.91 6.06 -1.32
N MET A 69 -15.11 6.60 -2.23
CA MET A 69 -14.00 7.48 -1.86
C MET A 69 -14.51 8.73 -1.14
N ARG A 70 -13.66 9.32 -0.30
CA ARG A 70 -13.98 10.60 0.35
C ARG A 70 -14.38 11.63 -0.69
N THR A 71 -15.47 12.34 -0.42
CA THR A 71 -15.85 13.48 -1.24
C THR A 71 -15.02 14.69 -0.81
N SER A 72 -14.15 15.14 -1.68
CA SER A 72 -13.51 16.46 -1.58
C SER A 72 -14.05 17.32 -2.72
N SER A 73 -14.90 18.25 -2.48
CA SER A 73 -15.44 18.99 -3.60
C SER A 73 -15.72 20.44 -3.27
N GLY A 74 -15.37 21.28 -4.20
CA GLY A 74 -15.52 22.73 -4.18
C GLY A 74 -16.83 23.24 -3.57
N GLY A 75 -16.80 23.55 -2.30
CA GLY A 75 -17.86 24.22 -1.57
C GLY A 75 -18.84 23.36 -0.79
N SER A 76 -18.82 22.03 -0.91
CA SER A 76 -19.62 21.14 -0.08
C SER A 76 -18.82 20.55 1.09
N VAL A 77 -19.50 20.28 2.20
CA VAL A 77 -18.88 19.57 3.33
C VAL A 77 -18.48 18.17 2.88
N PRO A 78 -17.19 17.78 3.03
CA PRO A 78 -16.78 16.45 2.66
C PRO A 78 -17.56 15.40 3.45
N TYR A 79 -18.05 14.35 2.78
CA TYR A 79 -18.58 13.21 3.48
C TYR A 79 -17.43 12.38 4.03
N LEU A 80 -17.42 12.19 5.34
CA LEU A 80 -16.57 11.26 6.05
C LEU A 80 -17.47 10.23 6.74
N ALA A 81 -17.17 8.96 6.59
CA ALA A 81 -17.83 7.94 7.38
C ALA A 81 -17.47 8.12 8.85
N VAL A 82 -18.44 7.99 9.72
CA VAL A 82 -18.24 7.99 11.17
C VAL A 82 -18.75 6.66 11.69
N PRO A 83 -17.89 5.64 11.82
CA PRO A 83 -18.28 4.36 12.38
C PRO A 83 -18.81 4.52 13.79
N GLU A 84 -19.76 3.67 14.19
CA GLU A 84 -20.29 3.66 15.54
C GLU A 84 -19.18 3.43 16.58
N ALA A 85 -19.30 4.02 17.77
CA ALA A 85 -18.24 4.05 18.78
C ALA A 85 -17.75 2.67 19.24
N HIS A 86 -18.58 1.62 19.10
CA HIS A 86 -18.20 0.25 19.43
C HIS A 86 -17.38 -0.44 18.34
N ILE A 87 -17.36 0.09 17.11
CA ILE A 87 -16.54 -0.42 16.01
C ILE A 87 -15.13 0.15 16.18
N LYS A 88 -14.20 -0.73 16.51
CA LYS A 88 -12.79 -0.38 16.71
C LYS A 88 -11.96 -0.86 15.53
N ALA A 89 -10.94 -0.08 15.18
CA ALA A 89 -9.90 -0.57 14.32
C ALA A 89 -9.06 -1.63 15.07
N PHE A 90 -8.70 -2.72 14.39
CA PHE A 90 -7.97 -3.80 15.07
C PHE A 90 -6.61 -3.36 15.67
N PRO A 91 -5.88 -2.36 15.13
CA PRO A 91 -4.69 -1.85 15.82
C PRO A 91 -5.00 -1.20 17.18
N GLU A 92 -6.19 -0.60 17.37
CA GLU A 92 -6.62 -0.10 18.71
C GLU A 92 -6.75 -1.26 19.71
N ILE A 93 -7.24 -2.41 19.24
CA ILE A 93 -7.38 -3.61 20.07
C ILE A 93 -5.98 -4.14 20.42
N LEU A 94 -5.05 -4.17 19.47
CA LEU A 94 -3.67 -4.58 19.71
C LEU A 94 -2.96 -3.63 20.69
N ARG A 95 -3.13 -2.30 20.54
CA ARG A 95 -2.61 -1.32 21.52
C ARG A 95 -3.10 -1.60 22.93
N LYS A 96 -4.37 -1.91 23.09
CA LYS A 96 -4.95 -2.29 24.39
C LYS A 96 -4.30 -3.55 24.98
N GLN A 97 -3.76 -4.43 24.12
CA GLN A 97 -3.03 -5.64 24.53
C GLN A 97 -1.51 -5.41 24.67
N GLY A 98 -1.04 -4.17 24.65
CA GLY A 98 0.37 -3.82 24.87
C GLY A 98 1.23 -3.84 23.60
N TYR A 99 0.65 -3.87 22.41
CA TYR A 99 1.40 -3.69 21.17
C TYR A 99 1.69 -2.21 20.91
N TYR A 100 2.91 -1.92 20.49
CA TYR A 100 3.23 -0.65 19.84
C TYR A 100 2.73 -0.69 18.40
N THR A 101 1.86 0.25 18.00
CA THR A 101 1.28 0.27 16.65
C THR A 101 1.80 1.44 15.84
N PHE A 102 2.17 1.19 14.58
CA PHE A 102 2.65 2.25 13.70
C PHE A 102 2.21 2.06 12.24
N THR A 103 2.21 3.15 11.50
CA THR A 103 2.05 3.19 10.06
C THR A 103 2.84 4.35 9.46
N ASN A 104 2.94 4.41 8.13
CA ASN A 104 3.61 5.49 7.42
C ASN A 104 2.78 5.97 6.23
N ASP A 105 3.10 7.18 5.76
CA ASP A 105 2.73 7.79 4.48
C ASP A 105 1.23 7.87 4.16
N LYS A 106 0.49 6.78 4.23
CA LYS A 106 -0.90 6.74 3.77
C LYS A 106 -1.82 6.11 4.82
N LEU A 107 -2.74 6.88 5.37
CA LEU A 107 -3.85 6.37 6.17
C LEU A 107 -5.01 5.96 5.25
N ASP A 108 -5.61 6.95 4.61
CA ASP A 108 -6.62 6.80 3.58
C ASP A 108 -7.82 5.94 4.00
N TYR A 109 -8.29 6.13 5.23
CA TYR A 109 -9.54 5.55 5.69
C TYR A 109 -10.68 6.50 5.38
N GLN A 110 -11.90 5.99 5.17
CA GLN A 110 -13.05 6.85 4.91
C GLN A 110 -13.37 7.78 6.10
N PHE A 111 -12.97 7.40 7.30
CA PHE A 111 -13.12 8.15 8.55
C PHE A 111 -11.88 8.97 8.94
N SER A 112 -10.96 9.18 8.00
CA SER A 112 -9.74 9.99 8.18
C SER A 112 -9.41 10.76 6.90
N GLY A 113 -8.39 11.61 6.93
CA GLY A 113 -7.75 12.10 5.71
C GLY A 113 -6.82 11.05 5.08
N ILE A 114 -6.06 11.49 4.07
CA ILE A 114 -5.12 10.62 3.35
C ILE A 114 -3.83 10.44 4.14
N PHE A 115 -3.32 11.53 4.69
CA PHE A 115 -1.96 11.60 5.26
C PHE A 115 -1.92 11.45 6.78
N PRO A 116 -0.74 11.14 7.33
CA PRO A 116 -0.51 11.12 8.77
C PRO A 116 -0.99 12.38 9.48
N GLY A 117 -1.50 12.21 10.70
CA GLY A 117 -2.07 13.29 11.50
C GLY A 117 -3.53 13.63 11.20
N SER A 118 -4.16 12.97 10.24
CA SER A 118 -5.55 13.22 9.83
C SER A 118 -6.55 12.18 10.32
N GLY A 119 -6.09 11.14 10.97
CA GLY A 119 -6.91 10.03 11.45
C GLY A 119 -7.22 10.09 12.95
N PRO A 120 -8.02 9.14 13.44
CA PRO A 120 -8.24 8.98 14.87
C PRO A 120 -6.93 8.62 15.59
N PHE A 121 -6.50 9.46 16.51
CA PHE A 121 -5.24 9.31 17.27
C PHE A 121 -5.18 8.03 18.12
N THR A 122 -6.28 7.33 18.26
CA THR A 122 -6.36 6.09 19.05
C THR A 122 -5.82 4.88 18.30
N ILE A 123 -5.73 4.92 16.97
CA ILE A 123 -5.37 3.77 16.14
C ILE A 123 -3.86 3.48 16.21
N TRP A 124 -3.04 4.52 16.05
CA TRP A 124 -1.60 4.40 15.94
C TRP A 124 -0.86 5.11 17.07
N ASN A 125 0.28 4.55 17.49
CA ASN A 125 1.24 5.25 18.33
C ASN A 125 2.10 6.20 17.50
N SER A 126 2.40 5.82 16.23
CA SER A 126 3.12 6.64 15.26
C SER A 126 2.54 6.47 13.86
N GLU A 127 2.43 7.57 13.10
CA GLU A 127 1.87 7.58 11.73
C GLU A 127 2.88 8.06 10.68
N GLN A 128 4.13 8.34 11.04
CA GLN A 128 5.06 9.07 10.16
C GLN A 128 6.33 8.30 9.81
N GLU A 129 6.59 7.17 10.43
CA GLU A 129 7.88 6.53 10.31
C GLU A 129 7.80 5.16 9.65
N LYS A 130 8.49 4.98 8.52
CA LYS A 130 8.58 3.71 7.80
C LYS A 130 9.06 2.56 8.71
N PHE A 131 9.96 2.84 9.65
CA PHE A 131 10.50 1.86 10.59
C PHE A 131 10.09 2.18 12.03
N GLY A 132 8.80 2.43 12.22
CA GLY A 132 8.22 2.90 13.49
C GLY A 132 8.46 1.97 14.67
N TRP A 133 8.78 0.68 14.44
CA TRP A 133 9.16 -0.24 15.52
C TRP A 133 10.37 0.21 16.35
N LYS A 134 11.20 1.12 15.81
CA LYS A 134 12.36 1.67 16.54
C LYS A 134 11.96 2.58 17.71
N ASN A 135 10.74 3.09 17.70
CA ASN A 135 10.22 3.99 18.74
C ASN A 135 9.52 3.25 19.88
N ARG A 136 9.36 1.90 19.76
CA ARG A 136 8.76 1.12 20.83
C ARG A 136 9.68 1.06 22.04
N LYS A 137 9.11 0.90 23.22
CA LYS A 137 9.88 0.59 24.41
C LYS A 137 10.48 -0.81 24.30
N ASN A 138 11.59 -1.04 25.01
CA ASN A 138 12.27 -2.33 25.01
C ASN A 138 11.28 -3.47 25.27
N SER A 139 11.34 -4.51 24.43
CA SER A 139 10.53 -5.73 24.50
C SER A 139 9.02 -5.60 24.24
N GLU A 140 8.48 -4.44 23.94
CA GLU A 140 7.09 -4.34 23.48
C GLU A 140 6.95 -5.02 22.11
N PRO A 141 5.97 -5.93 21.91
CA PRO A 141 5.65 -6.39 20.57
C PRO A 141 5.09 -5.24 19.74
N PHE A 142 5.29 -5.28 18.43
CA PHE A 142 4.72 -4.27 17.56
C PHE A 142 3.75 -4.85 16.52
N PHE A 143 2.83 -4.02 16.09
CA PHE A 143 2.08 -4.17 14.87
C PHE A 143 2.35 -2.96 13.97
N GLY A 144 2.80 -3.17 12.76
CA GLY A 144 3.06 -2.12 11.79
C GLY A 144 2.38 -2.35 10.45
N ILE A 145 1.95 -1.25 9.81
CA ILE A 145 1.60 -1.23 8.39
C ILE A 145 2.59 -0.33 7.67
N ILE A 146 3.34 -0.88 6.72
CA ILE A 146 4.17 -0.10 5.81
C ILE A 146 3.48 -0.02 4.45
N ASN A 147 3.16 1.20 4.03
CA ASN A 147 2.51 1.48 2.76
C ASN A 147 3.56 1.80 1.70
N LEU A 148 3.56 1.07 0.59
CA LEU A 148 4.44 1.29 -0.54
C LEU A 148 3.66 1.93 -1.68
N LEU A 149 3.87 3.24 -1.88
CA LEU A 149 3.10 4.06 -2.83
C LEU A 149 3.65 4.04 -4.25
N ILE A 150 4.80 3.39 -4.48
CA ILE A 150 5.47 3.41 -5.78
C ILE A 150 4.62 2.82 -6.90
N THR A 151 3.71 1.89 -6.61
CA THR A 151 2.80 1.25 -7.58
C THR A 151 1.46 1.95 -7.71
N HIS A 152 1.19 3.02 -6.95
CA HIS A 152 -0.09 3.73 -6.99
C HIS A 152 -0.44 4.22 -8.40
N GLU A 153 -1.68 3.97 -8.84
CA GLU A 153 -2.16 4.20 -10.21
C GLU A 153 -2.02 5.64 -10.69
N SER A 154 -2.20 6.61 -9.78
CA SER A 154 -2.22 8.04 -10.15
C SER A 154 -0.92 8.53 -10.79
N GLY A 155 0.20 7.87 -10.54
CA GLY A 155 1.46 8.17 -11.19
C GLY A 155 1.51 7.73 -12.67
N LEU A 156 0.60 6.86 -13.11
CA LEU A 156 0.52 6.39 -14.49
C LEU A 156 -0.38 7.27 -15.37
N PHE A 157 -1.21 8.13 -14.80
CA PHE A 157 -2.12 8.96 -15.56
C PHE A 157 -1.39 9.93 -16.49
N ARG A 158 -1.96 10.10 -17.70
CA ARG A 158 -1.49 11.07 -18.70
C ARG A 158 -2.22 12.41 -18.50
N GLY A 159 -1.52 13.51 -18.86
CA GLY A 159 -2.09 14.85 -18.83
C GLY A 159 -1.83 15.63 -17.54
N LYS A 160 -2.45 16.81 -17.44
CA LYS A 160 -2.37 17.67 -16.25
C LYS A 160 -3.27 17.08 -15.16
N MET A 161 -2.67 16.79 -14.04
CA MET A 161 -3.38 16.36 -12.84
C MET A 161 -3.62 17.56 -11.94
N ASN A 162 -4.85 17.68 -11.44
CA ASN A 162 -5.26 18.86 -10.65
C ASN A 162 -4.88 18.78 -9.18
N SER A 163 -4.45 17.61 -8.68
CA SER A 163 -4.02 17.45 -7.29
C SER A 163 -2.49 17.42 -7.16
N VAL A 164 -1.99 18.14 -6.17
CA VAL A 164 -0.56 18.18 -5.82
C VAL A 164 -0.04 16.77 -5.49
N ASP A 165 -0.84 15.98 -4.79
CA ASP A 165 -0.48 14.63 -4.35
C ASP A 165 -0.24 13.69 -5.52
N THR A 166 -1.09 13.75 -6.53
CA THR A 166 -0.94 12.94 -7.75
C THR A 166 0.30 13.35 -8.54
N GLN A 167 0.62 14.64 -8.58
CA GLN A 167 1.85 15.13 -9.22
C GLN A 167 3.09 14.64 -8.46
N ALA A 168 3.05 14.65 -7.12
CA ALA A 168 4.13 14.16 -6.27
C ALA A 168 4.40 12.66 -6.49
N ILE A 169 3.33 11.83 -6.52
CA ILE A 169 3.45 10.39 -6.80
C ILE A 169 4.03 10.16 -8.19
N LYS A 170 3.56 10.87 -9.20
CA LYS A 170 4.07 10.77 -10.57
C LYS A 170 5.56 11.11 -10.67
N LEU A 171 5.97 12.19 -10.04
CA LEU A 171 7.37 12.62 -10.00
C LEU A 171 8.24 11.59 -9.28
N MET A 172 7.79 11.09 -8.13
CA MET A 172 8.46 10.04 -7.38
C MET A 172 8.68 8.79 -8.24
N GLN A 173 7.64 8.30 -8.91
CA GLN A 173 7.73 7.12 -9.78
C GLN A 173 8.73 7.34 -10.92
N GLN A 174 8.65 8.47 -11.61
CA GLN A 174 9.55 8.80 -12.72
C GLN A 174 11.01 8.88 -12.26
N THR A 175 11.25 9.57 -11.16
CA THR A 175 12.60 9.73 -10.58
C THR A 175 13.18 8.37 -10.18
N ARG A 176 12.40 7.53 -9.52
CA ARG A 176 12.86 6.20 -9.11
C ARG A 176 13.08 5.25 -10.29
N GLN A 177 12.22 5.30 -11.32
CA GLN A 177 12.45 4.50 -12.53
C GLN A 177 13.76 4.87 -13.24
N MET A 178 14.12 6.15 -13.25
CA MET A 178 15.41 6.60 -13.77
C MET A 178 16.58 6.17 -12.87
N LEU A 179 16.43 6.34 -11.56
CA LEU A 179 17.46 6.03 -10.58
C LEU A 179 17.83 4.53 -10.57
N TYR A 180 16.83 3.65 -10.71
CA TYR A 180 17.02 2.20 -10.66
C TYR A 180 17.18 1.55 -12.04
N ASP A 181 17.34 2.33 -13.12
CA ASP A 181 17.44 1.84 -14.51
C ASP A 181 16.40 0.75 -14.82
N ALA A 182 15.13 1.10 -14.62
CA ALA A 182 14.02 0.17 -14.64
C ALA A 182 13.99 -0.73 -15.90
N PRO A 183 13.98 -2.07 -15.76
CA PRO A 183 14.40 -3.00 -16.81
C PRO A 183 13.30 -3.35 -17.81
N VAL A 184 12.00 -3.20 -17.46
CA VAL A 184 10.90 -3.67 -18.31
C VAL A 184 10.69 -2.72 -19.48
N LYS A 185 10.83 -3.25 -20.70
CA LYS A 185 10.66 -2.47 -21.95
C LYS A 185 9.28 -2.75 -22.57
N PRO A 186 8.70 -1.79 -23.34
CA PRO A 186 7.37 -1.96 -23.95
C PRO A 186 7.20 -3.22 -24.81
N LYS A 187 8.26 -3.64 -25.49
CA LYS A 187 8.24 -4.85 -26.34
C LYS A 187 8.11 -6.16 -25.55
N ASN A 188 8.42 -6.15 -24.25
CA ASN A 188 8.47 -7.33 -23.39
C ASN A 188 7.18 -7.55 -22.59
N VAL A 189 6.21 -6.62 -22.66
CA VAL A 189 4.96 -6.75 -21.92
C VAL A 189 3.91 -7.53 -22.70
N ILE A 190 3.04 -8.21 -21.96
CA ILE A 190 1.83 -8.85 -22.49
C ILE A 190 0.69 -7.84 -22.35
N VAL A 191 0.03 -7.50 -23.47
CA VAL A 191 -1.13 -6.62 -23.46
C VAL A 191 -2.38 -7.46 -23.18
N PRO A 192 -3.17 -7.15 -22.15
CA PRO A 192 -4.42 -7.84 -21.90
C PRO A 192 -5.38 -7.74 -23.11
N PRO A 193 -6.18 -8.77 -23.39
CA PRO A 193 -7.00 -8.85 -24.63
C PRO A 193 -8.10 -7.78 -24.71
N PHE A 194 -8.44 -7.13 -23.62
CA PHE A 194 -9.42 -6.03 -23.57
C PHE A 194 -8.80 -4.64 -23.82
N LEU A 195 -7.48 -4.56 -24.01
CA LEU A 195 -6.78 -3.32 -24.37
C LEU A 195 -6.24 -3.39 -25.81
N PRO A 196 -6.21 -2.26 -26.55
CA PRO A 196 -5.59 -2.21 -27.86
C PRO A 196 -4.07 -2.39 -27.73
N ASP A 197 -3.50 -3.23 -28.59
CA ASP A 197 -2.04 -3.45 -28.62
C ASP A 197 -1.36 -2.32 -29.40
N THR A 198 -1.13 -1.20 -28.75
CA THR A 198 -0.40 -0.03 -29.28
C THR A 198 0.89 0.20 -28.49
N PHE A 199 1.80 0.95 -29.08
CA PHE A 199 3.05 1.33 -28.40
C PHE A 199 2.79 2.09 -27.08
N GLU A 200 1.80 2.98 -27.07
CA GLU A 200 1.40 3.77 -25.90
C GLU A 200 0.89 2.88 -24.76
N VAL A 201 0.02 1.91 -25.07
CA VAL A 201 -0.50 0.95 -24.09
C VAL A 201 0.64 0.09 -23.54
N ARG A 202 1.50 -0.43 -24.40
CA ARG A 202 2.68 -1.20 -23.99
C ARG A 202 3.61 -0.38 -23.10
N LYS A 203 3.80 0.89 -23.42
CA LYS A 203 4.62 1.81 -22.60
C LYS A 203 4.03 2.03 -21.21
N ASP A 204 2.72 2.19 -21.09
CA ASP A 204 2.07 2.38 -19.80
C ASP A 204 2.11 1.09 -18.95
N ILE A 205 1.90 -0.07 -19.58
CA ILE A 205 2.05 -1.36 -18.91
C ILE A 205 3.51 -1.55 -18.43
N ALA A 206 4.49 -1.26 -19.27
CA ALA A 206 5.90 -1.37 -18.88
C ALA A 206 6.24 -0.44 -17.69
N ARG A 207 5.67 0.77 -17.64
CA ARG A 207 5.82 1.68 -16.49
C ARG A 207 5.25 1.07 -15.21
N ALA A 208 4.08 0.45 -15.29
CA ALA A 208 3.48 -0.24 -14.13
C ALA A 208 4.39 -1.38 -13.62
N TYR A 209 4.91 -2.22 -14.52
CA TYR A 209 5.86 -3.28 -14.12
C TYR A 209 7.19 -2.75 -13.59
N ASN A 210 7.65 -1.62 -14.09
CA ASN A 210 8.84 -0.96 -13.55
C ASN A 210 8.62 -0.43 -12.13
N ASN A 211 7.42 0.07 -11.83
CA ASN A 211 7.05 0.42 -10.45
C ASN A 211 7.03 -0.81 -9.53
N ILE A 212 6.56 -1.96 -10.03
CA ILE A 212 6.59 -3.22 -9.27
C ILE A 212 8.02 -3.69 -9.01
N TYR A 213 8.91 -3.56 -9.98
CA TYR A 213 10.34 -3.84 -9.78
C TYR A 213 10.95 -2.98 -8.67
N ILE A 214 10.60 -1.69 -8.62
CA ILE A 214 11.07 -0.79 -7.56
C ILE A 214 10.43 -1.16 -6.21
N LEU A 215 9.15 -1.51 -6.20
CA LEU A 215 8.48 -2.00 -4.99
C LEU A 215 9.20 -3.22 -4.41
N ASP A 216 9.62 -4.15 -5.25
CA ASP A 216 10.37 -5.33 -4.84
C ASP A 216 11.70 -4.96 -4.15
N ILE A 217 12.39 -3.92 -4.64
CA ILE A 217 13.58 -3.36 -3.99
C ILE A 217 13.22 -2.73 -2.63
N GLU A 218 12.12 -1.97 -2.55
CA GLU A 218 11.66 -1.38 -1.28
C GLU A 218 11.30 -2.44 -0.23
N VAL A 219 10.73 -3.58 -0.66
CA VAL A 219 10.48 -4.73 0.21
C VAL A 219 11.79 -5.30 0.74
N LYS A 220 12.80 -5.45 -0.13
CA LYS A 220 14.14 -5.87 0.31
C LYS A 220 14.73 -4.94 1.38
N GLU A 221 14.61 -3.61 1.18
CA GLU A 221 15.10 -2.62 2.17
C GLU A 221 14.45 -2.82 3.55
N ILE A 222 13.15 -3.11 3.59
CA ILE A 222 12.42 -3.37 4.84
C ILE A 222 12.96 -4.62 5.52
N ILE A 223 13.14 -5.71 4.77
CA ILE A 223 13.68 -6.96 5.30
C ILE A 223 15.10 -6.80 5.81
N ASP A 224 15.95 -6.15 5.02
CA ASP A 224 17.32 -5.88 5.43
C ASP A 224 17.37 -5.04 6.71
N GLN A 225 16.41 -4.12 6.90
CA GLN A 225 16.31 -3.34 8.13
C GLN A 225 15.88 -4.21 9.33
N LEU A 226 14.88 -5.08 9.15
CA LEU A 226 14.46 -6.03 10.20
C LEU A 226 15.62 -6.93 10.63
N LYS A 227 16.42 -7.40 9.67
CA LYS A 227 17.62 -8.22 9.95
C LYS A 227 18.68 -7.42 10.69
N ARG A 228 18.96 -6.17 10.27
CA ARG A 228 19.90 -5.28 11.00
C ARG A 228 19.46 -4.99 12.42
N ASP A 229 18.16 -4.89 12.65
CA ASP A 229 17.59 -4.63 13.97
C ASP A 229 17.42 -5.92 14.80
N ASN A 230 17.80 -7.10 14.28
CA ASN A 230 17.70 -8.43 14.90
C ASN A 230 16.28 -8.79 15.36
N ILE A 231 15.28 -8.48 14.53
CA ILE A 231 13.85 -8.74 14.81
C ILE A 231 13.15 -9.41 13.63
N PHE A 232 13.90 -9.94 12.67
CA PHE A 232 13.32 -10.60 11.49
C PHE A 232 12.70 -11.96 11.84
N ASP A 233 13.26 -12.65 12.81
CA ASP A 233 12.83 -14.00 13.21
C ASP A 233 11.92 -13.99 14.46
N ASP A 234 11.56 -12.82 15.00
CA ASP A 234 10.66 -12.60 16.12
C ASP A 234 9.20 -12.55 15.66
#